data_23043e4070c32c87eb068c17b4d3a16d
#
_entry.id   23043e4070c32c87eb068c17b4d3a16d
#
_cell.length_a   1.000
_cell.length_b   1.000
_cell.length_c   1.000
_cell.angle_alpha   90.00
_cell.angle_beta   90.00
_cell.angle_gamma   90.00
#
_symmetry.space_group_name_H-M   'P 1'
#
loop_
_entity.id
_entity.type
_entity.pdbx_description
1 polymer ?
#
loop_
_entity_poly.entity_id
_entity_poly.type
_entity_poly.pdbx_seq_one_letter_code
_entity_poly.pdbx_strand_id
1 'polypeptide(L)'
;MAQAKTMTKDMTQGSIPKLLLEFALPLMVGNIFQMLYNTVDSIVVGNFVGTNALAAVSSTTMVTNMSVFFFNGFSIGATVIIGKYFGAGDHKKLHRAVETTMAATFLLCLLFTAFFLSANDFMLRFMKTPPDVFGEASLYLRIYFAGVTGLLLYNMGSGVLRAVGDTKRPLYFLVLTSVLNIILDLIFVLQFHMGIAGVAYATILAQFISAAATMAVLIRTDDIYCFRLGDLCLDWGILKEIFCVGLPAAIQSVITSFSNIFVQSYINFFGPTTMAGWGCYNKIDQFVMLPVQSMAMASTTFVAQNVGAQKDKRADEGTVSSIILSLGIVGVITTLLVLFADTALRLFTSDEGVILSGVDRSEEHTSELQSRVEI
;
A
#
# COMPACT_ATOMS: atom_id res chain seq x y z
N MET A 1 16.92 18.25 28.53
CA MET A 1 16.44 17.24 27.53
C MET A 1 15.44 17.95 26.61
N ALA A 2 15.74 18.09 25.33
CA ALA A 2 14.82 18.71 24.39
C ALA A 2 13.56 17.84 24.31
N GLN A 3 12.40 18.41 24.63
CA GLN A 3 11.10 17.77 24.40
C GLN A 3 11.07 17.34 22.93
N ALA A 4 11.04 16.04 22.69
CA ALA A 4 10.83 15.50 21.35
C ALA A 4 9.48 16.06 20.88
N LYS A 5 9.52 16.94 19.88
CA LYS A 5 8.34 17.58 19.29
C LYS A 5 7.40 16.45 18.87
N THR A 6 6.27 16.30 19.56
CA THR A 6 5.26 15.29 19.23
C THR A 6 4.83 15.51 17.79
N MET A 7 5.02 14.48 16.93
CA MET A 7 4.61 14.54 15.53
C MET A 7 3.13 14.14 15.36
N THR A 8 2.48 13.83 16.47
CA THR A 8 1.03 13.55 16.51
C THR A 8 0.23 14.79 16.13
N LYS A 9 -0.82 14.59 15.34
CA LYS A 9 -1.66 15.67 14.88
C LYS A 9 -3.13 15.41 15.24
N ASP A 10 -3.67 16.28 16.08
CA ASP A 10 -5.10 16.29 16.37
C ASP A 10 -5.86 16.87 15.17
N MET A 11 -6.66 16.04 14.50
CA MET A 11 -7.46 16.44 13.35
C MET A 11 -8.87 16.96 13.76
N THR A 12 -9.15 17.00 15.05
CA THR A 12 -10.45 17.49 15.55
C THR A 12 -10.55 19.01 15.62
N GLN A 13 -9.45 19.74 15.34
CA GLN A 13 -9.35 21.20 15.41
C GLN A 13 -8.61 21.75 14.19
N GLY A 14 -8.91 23.02 13.83
CA GLY A 14 -8.24 23.72 12.73
C GLY A 14 -8.96 23.60 11.39
N SER A 15 -8.35 24.11 10.32
CA SER A 15 -8.90 24.12 8.96
C SER A 15 -8.91 22.74 8.33
N ILE A 16 -10.06 22.26 7.92
CA ILE A 16 -10.27 20.92 7.36
C ILE A 16 -9.42 20.68 6.11
N PRO A 17 -9.46 21.52 5.06
CA PRO A 17 -8.69 21.29 3.84
C PRO A 17 -7.18 21.23 4.11
N LYS A 18 -6.69 22.13 4.99
CA LYS A 18 -5.28 22.16 5.35
C LYS A 18 -4.82 20.87 6.06
N LEU A 19 -5.64 20.37 6.99
CA LEU A 19 -5.35 19.13 7.72
C LEU A 19 -5.31 17.92 6.78
N LEU A 20 -6.29 17.82 5.88
CA LEU A 20 -6.36 16.74 4.89
C LEU A 20 -5.15 16.75 3.95
N LEU A 21 -4.79 17.93 3.41
CA LEU A 21 -3.64 18.05 2.51
C LEU A 21 -2.31 17.78 3.22
N GLU A 22 -2.12 18.33 4.43
CA GLU A 22 -0.89 18.09 5.21
C GLU A 22 -0.72 16.61 5.62
N PHE A 23 -1.82 15.87 5.75
CA PHE A 23 -1.80 14.44 6.02
C PHE A 23 -1.61 13.63 4.74
N ALA A 24 -2.31 13.96 3.66
CA ALA A 24 -2.26 13.23 2.40
C ALA A 24 -0.92 13.38 1.67
N LEU A 25 -0.28 14.56 1.72
CA LEU A 25 0.95 14.84 0.98
C LEU A 25 2.11 13.90 1.35
N PRO A 26 2.43 13.64 2.62
CA PRO A 26 3.45 12.64 2.97
C PRO A 26 3.11 11.23 2.49
N LEU A 27 1.84 10.83 2.54
CA LEU A 27 1.41 9.52 2.05
C LEU A 27 1.58 9.40 0.54
N MET A 28 1.21 10.44 -0.20
CA MET A 28 1.39 10.48 -1.65
C MET A 28 2.87 10.36 -2.04
N VAL A 29 3.75 11.12 -1.39
CA VAL A 29 5.20 11.05 -1.61
C VAL A 29 5.72 9.64 -1.28
N GLY A 30 5.27 9.04 -0.17
CA GLY A 30 5.63 7.67 0.20
C GLY A 30 5.21 6.64 -0.86
N ASN A 31 3.99 6.74 -1.37
CA ASN A 31 3.49 5.86 -2.42
C ASN A 31 4.28 6.01 -3.73
N ILE A 32 4.72 7.24 -4.09
CA ILE A 32 5.62 7.46 -5.24
C ILE A 32 6.95 6.74 -5.04
N PHE A 33 7.57 6.86 -3.87
CA PHE A 33 8.81 6.13 -3.57
C PHE A 33 8.61 4.62 -3.63
N GLN A 34 7.48 4.12 -3.14
CA GLN A 34 7.14 2.70 -3.23
C GLN A 34 7.00 2.22 -4.68
N MET A 35 6.37 3.02 -5.53
CA MET A 35 6.24 2.71 -6.95
C MET A 35 7.60 2.73 -7.66
N LEU A 36 8.46 3.69 -7.32
CA LEU A 36 9.80 3.80 -7.87
C LEU A 36 10.66 2.58 -7.53
N TYR A 37 10.70 2.16 -6.26
CA TYR A 37 11.51 0.99 -5.91
C TYR A 37 11.00 -0.30 -6.56
N ASN A 38 9.68 -0.51 -6.65
CA ASN A 38 9.12 -1.68 -7.36
C ASN A 38 9.50 -1.69 -8.86
N THR A 39 9.60 -0.50 -9.46
CA THR A 39 10.04 -0.35 -10.85
C THR A 39 11.53 -0.68 -10.99
N VAL A 40 12.37 -0.19 -10.08
CA VAL A 40 13.82 -0.50 -10.06
C VAL A 40 14.05 -1.99 -9.83
N ASP A 41 13.35 -2.62 -8.90
CA ASP A 41 13.36 -4.06 -8.66
C ASP A 41 13.15 -4.83 -9.98
N SER A 42 12.09 -4.48 -10.71
CA SER A 42 11.76 -5.11 -11.99
C SER A 42 12.87 -4.90 -13.05
N ILE A 43 13.49 -3.73 -13.07
CA ILE A 43 14.62 -3.42 -13.97
C ILE A 43 15.85 -4.24 -13.59
N VAL A 44 16.17 -4.35 -12.31
CA VAL A 44 17.31 -5.14 -11.82
C VAL A 44 17.12 -6.61 -12.16
N VAL A 45 15.93 -7.16 -11.89
CA VAL A 45 15.61 -8.56 -12.23
C VAL A 45 15.73 -8.78 -13.74
N GLY A 46 15.09 -7.95 -14.55
CA GLY A 46 15.05 -8.13 -16.00
C GLY A 46 16.41 -8.03 -16.67
N ASN A 47 17.26 -7.08 -16.25
CA ASN A 47 18.54 -6.82 -16.90
C ASN A 47 19.70 -7.67 -16.36
N PHE A 48 19.67 -8.03 -15.10
CA PHE A 48 20.84 -8.67 -14.45
C PHE A 48 20.61 -10.12 -14.01
N VAL A 49 19.35 -10.54 -13.83
CA VAL A 49 19.05 -11.94 -13.44
C VAL A 49 18.59 -12.75 -14.65
N GLY A 50 17.74 -12.16 -15.49
CA GLY A 50 17.28 -12.76 -16.74
C GLY A 50 15.76 -12.83 -16.89
N THR A 51 15.34 -13.24 -18.08
CA THR A 51 13.92 -13.26 -18.48
C THR A 51 13.08 -14.25 -17.68
N ASN A 52 13.64 -15.42 -17.32
CA ASN A 52 12.92 -16.41 -16.52
C ASN A 52 12.66 -15.89 -15.10
N ALA A 53 13.63 -15.21 -14.48
CA ALA A 53 13.47 -14.61 -13.18
C ALA A 53 12.43 -13.46 -13.21
N LEU A 54 12.45 -12.63 -14.26
CA LEU A 54 11.42 -11.59 -14.44
C LEU A 54 10.03 -12.21 -14.60
N ALA A 55 9.90 -13.29 -15.37
CA ALA A 55 8.66 -14.04 -15.51
C ALA A 55 8.21 -14.66 -14.17
N ALA A 56 9.17 -15.16 -13.35
CA ALA A 56 8.88 -15.69 -12.03
C ALA A 56 8.35 -14.62 -11.08
N VAL A 57 9.00 -13.45 -10.98
CA VAL A 57 8.53 -12.33 -10.17
C VAL A 57 7.16 -11.86 -10.64
N SER A 58 6.97 -11.69 -11.96
CA SER A 58 5.70 -11.24 -12.53
C SER A 58 4.56 -12.22 -12.25
N SER A 59 4.79 -13.53 -12.37
CA SER A 59 3.79 -14.55 -12.09
C SER A 59 3.40 -14.61 -10.62
N THR A 60 4.32 -14.31 -9.71
CA THR A 60 4.09 -14.32 -8.26
C THR A 60 3.45 -13.03 -7.73
N THR A 61 3.49 -11.94 -8.50
CA THR A 61 2.96 -10.62 -8.11
C THR A 61 1.49 -10.67 -7.71
N MET A 62 0.68 -11.50 -8.36
CA MET A 62 -0.72 -11.67 -8.00
C MET A 62 -0.90 -12.20 -6.56
N VAL A 63 -0.11 -13.20 -6.19
CA VAL A 63 -0.17 -13.83 -4.85
C VAL A 63 0.33 -12.87 -3.78
N THR A 64 1.44 -12.19 -4.06
CA THR A 64 2.01 -11.21 -3.13
C THR A 64 1.07 -10.01 -2.93
N ASN A 65 0.48 -9.47 -4.00
CA ASN A 65 -0.48 -8.37 -3.92
C ASN A 65 -1.76 -8.76 -3.17
N MET A 66 -2.28 -9.96 -3.38
CA MET A 66 -3.47 -10.45 -2.67
C MET A 66 -3.23 -10.48 -1.16
N SER A 67 -2.03 -10.90 -0.74
CA SER A 67 -1.59 -10.86 0.66
C SER A 67 -1.52 -9.42 1.18
N VAL A 68 -0.89 -8.52 0.43
CA VAL A 68 -0.77 -7.09 0.80
C VAL A 68 -2.15 -6.44 0.95
N PHE A 69 -3.09 -6.71 0.03
CA PHE A 69 -4.45 -6.15 0.09
C PHE A 69 -5.23 -6.62 1.32
N PHE A 70 -5.10 -7.90 1.70
CA PHE A 70 -5.72 -8.41 2.92
C PHE A 70 -5.20 -7.65 4.16
N PHE A 71 -3.89 -7.48 4.26
CA PHE A 71 -3.28 -6.78 5.40
C PHE A 71 -3.57 -5.29 5.41
N ASN A 72 -3.67 -4.65 4.24
CA ASN A 72 -4.10 -3.27 4.15
C ASN A 72 -5.51 -3.07 4.71
N GLY A 73 -6.45 -3.98 4.42
CA GLY A 73 -7.78 -3.94 5.00
C GLY A 73 -7.76 -4.00 6.53
N PHE A 74 -6.99 -4.94 7.09
CA PHE A 74 -6.83 -5.06 8.55
C PHE A 74 -6.16 -3.80 9.15
N SER A 75 -5.15 -3.25 8.48
CA SER A 75 -4.50 -2.00 8.89
C SER A 75 -5.46 -0.80 8.87
N ILE A 76 -6.38 -0.73 7.89
CA ILE A 76 -7.43 0.29 7.84
C ILE A 76 -8.34 0.15 9.06
N GLY A 77 -8.81 -1.07 9.37
CA GLY A 77 -9.62 -1.34 10.56
C GLY A 77 -8.95 -0.88 11.84
N ALA A 78 -7.67 -1.22 12.03
CA ALA A 78 -6.89 -0.77 13.17
C ALA A 78 -6.75 0.76 13.22
N THR A 79 -6.44 1.40 12.08
CA THR A 79 -6.31 2.86 11.97
C THR A 79 -7.60 3.57 12.38
N VAL A 80 -8.76 3.07 11.94
CA VAL A 80 -10.08 3.64 12.28
C VAL A 80 -10.37 3.51 13.75
N ILE A 81 -10.19 2.35 14.35
CA ILE A 81 -10.54 2.11 15.76
C ILE A 81 -9.58 2.85 16.70
N ILE A 82 -8.28 2.84 16.42
CA ILE A 82 -7.27 3.60 17.18
C ILE A 82 -7.54 5.09 17.02
N GLY A 83 -7.81 5.59 15.80
CA GLY A 83 -8.14 6.99 15.53
C GLY A 83 -9.40 7.45 16.27
N LYS A 84 -10.44 6.60 16.33
CA LYS A 84 -11.67 6.84 17.11
C LYS A 84 -11.37 7.01 18.59
N TYR A 85 -10.58 6.12 19.19
CA TYR A 85 -10.23 6.24 20.61
C TYR A 85 -9.27 7.41 20.89
N PHE A 86 -8.39 7.72 19.95
CA PHE A 86 -7.53 8.90 20.01
C PHE A 86 -8.37 10.19 20.02
N GLY A 87 -9.31 10.32 19.07
CA GLY A 87 -10.22 11.46 19.01
C GLY A 87 -11.15 11.60 20.23
N ALA A 88 -11.57 10.47 20.80
CA ALA A 88 -12.37 10.44 22.04
C ALA A 88 -11.58 10.84 23.29
N GLY A 89 -10.24 10.91 23.22
CA GLY A 89 -9.39 11.13 24.41
C GLY A 89 -9.40 9.94 25.39
N ASP A 90 -9.90 8.77 24.97
CA ASP A 90 -9.95 7.57 25.83
C ASP A 90 -8.59 6.85 25.80
N HIS A 91 -7.64 7.37 26.58
CA HIS A 91 -6.27 6.86 26.65
C HIS A 91 -6.21 5.36 27.00
N LYS A 92 -7.14 4.88 27.84
CA LYS A 92 -7.15 3.48 28.27
C LYS A 92 -7.54 2.54 27.13
N LYS A 93 -8.60 2.90 26.40
CA LYS A 93 -9.01 2.11 25.23
C LYS A 93 -8.05 2.26 24.05
N LEU A 94 -7.47 3.45 23.88
CA LEU A 94 -6.43 3.68 22.88
C LEU A 94 -5.25 2.74 23.09
N HIS A 95 -4.70 2.71 24.29
CA HIS A 95 -3.57 1.83 24.64
C HIS A 95 -3.92 0.36 24.41
N ARG A 96 -5.09 -0.10 24.89
CA ARG A 96 -5.58 -1.46 24.63
C ARG A 96 -5.76 -1.76 23.13
N ALA A 97 -6.23 -0.79 22.35
CA ALA A 97 -6.40 -0.97 20.91
C ALA A 97 -5.05 -1.13 20.18
N VAL A 98 -4.03 -0.37 20.58
CA VAL A 98 -2.67 -0.52 20.06
C VAL A 98 -2.11 -1.91 20.41
N GLU A 99 -2.24 -2.34 21.66
CA GLU A 99 -1.75 -3.65 22.11
C GLU A 99 -2.48 -4.81 21.45
N THR A 100 -3.82 -4.74 21.38
CA THR A 100 -4.63 -5.74 20.67
C THR A 100 -4.25 -5.82 19.19
N THR A 101 -4.04 -4.67 18.55
CA THR A 101 -3.59 -4.62 17.14
C THR A 101 -2.23 -5.30 16.97
N MET A 102 -1.27 -5.01 17.84
CA MET A 102 0.06 -5.61 17.76
C MET A 102 0.03 -7.11 18.09
N ALA A 103 -0.72 -7.53 19.12
CA ALA A 103 -0.90 -8.94 19.46
C ALA A 103 -1.53 -9.73 18.30
N ALA A 104 -2.58 -9.18 17.71
CA ALA A 104 -3.23 -9.77 16.52
C ALA A 104 -2.27 -9.82 15.33
N THR A 105 -1.43 -8.80 15.14
CA THR A 105 -0.42 -8.79 14.08
C THR A 105 0.59 -9.91 14.24
N PHE A 106 1.14 -10.14 15.43
CA PHE A 106 2.06 -11.24 15.69
C PHE A 106 1.42 -12.61 15.43
N LEU A 107 0.15 -12.78 15.85
CA LEU A 107 -0.60 -14.01 15.56
C LEU A 107 -0.82 -14.19 14.05
N LEU A 108 -1.24 -13.14 13.35
CA LEU A 108 -1.42 -13.17 11.90
C LEU A 108 -0.10 -13.45 11.17
N CYS A 109 1.04 -12.87 11.58
CA CYS A 109 2.35 -13.17 11.02
C CYS A 109 2.64 -14.68 11.06
N LEU A 110 2.43 -15.31 12.21
CA LEU A 110 2.67 -16.72 12.39
C LEU A 110 1.75 -17.58 11.49
N LEU A 111 0.44 -17.29 11.52
CA LEU A 111 -0.56 -18.02 10.75
C LEU A 111 -0.33 -17.88 9.23
N PHE A 112 -0.05 -16.67 8.77
CA PHE A 112 0.17 -16.42 7.34
C PHE A 112 1.47 -17.02 6.83
N THR A 113 2.56 -16.87 7.58
CA THR A 113 3.83 -17.52 7.23
C THR A 113 3.64 -19.04 7.11
N ALA A 114 3.01 -19.68 8.10
CA ALA A 114 2.76 -21.12 8.07
C ALA A 114 1.87 -21.53 6.90
N PHE A 115 0.77 -20.77 6.67
CA PHE A 115 -0.17 -21.04 5.58
C PHE A 115 0.50 -20.91 4.19
N PHE A 116 1.15 -19.78 3.92
CA PHE A 116 1.73 -19.55 2.60
C PHE A 116 2.94 -20.42 2.30
N LEU A 117 3.76 -20.74 3.30
CA LEU A 117 4.86 -21.68 3.11
C LEU A 117 4.36 -23.11 2.81
N SER A 118 3.27 -23.54 3.47
CA SER A 118 2.68 -24.85 3.19
C SER A 118 1.90 -24.90 1.88
N ALA A 119 1.24 -23.79 1.50
CA ALA A 119 0.43 -23.71 0.29
C ALA A 119 1.21 -23.28 -0.97
N ASN A 120 2.51 -22.96 -0.86
CA ASN A 120 3.32 -22.38 -1.94
C ASN A 120 3.23 -23.17 -3.26
N ASP A 121 3.57 -24.45 -3.22
CA ASP A 121 3.61 -25.29 -4.42
C ASP A 121 2.20 -25.56 -4.98
N PHE A 122 1.20 -25.66 -4.10
CA PHE A 122 -0.20 -25.77 -4.51
C PHE A 122 -0.67 -24.52 -5.26
N MET A 123 -0.35 -23.33 -4.77
CA MET A 123 -0.74 -22.07 -5.40
C MET A 123 -0.11 -21.91 -6.77
N LEU A 124 1.17 -22.19 -6.93
CA LEU A 124 1.86 -22.11 -8.21
C LEU A 124 1.33 -23.13 -9.24
N ARG A 125 0.99 -24.35 -8.80
CA ARG A 125 0.34 -25.36 -9.68
C ARG A 125 -1.08 -24.93 -10.06
N PHE A 126 -1.84 -24.37 -9.14
CA PHE A 126 -3.19 -23.84 -9.42
C PHE A 126 -3.15 -22.70 -10.44
N MET A 127 -2.12 -21.85 -10.39
CA MET A 127 -1.88 -20.78 -11.36
C MET A 127 -1.34 -21.27 -12.69
N LYS A 128 -1.09 -22.59 -12.84
CA LYS A 128 -0.49 -23.19 -14.05
C LYS A 128 0.85 -22.55 -14.43
N THR A 129 1.68 -22.23 -13.43
CA THR A 129 3.02 -21.67 -13.66
C THR A 129 3.84 -22.61 -14.54
N PRO A 130 4.48 -22.13 -15.63
CA PRO A 130 5.29 -22.96 -16.52
C PRO A 130 6.42 -23.69 -15.79
N PRO A 131 6.74 -24.94 -16.17
CA PRO A 131 7.79 -25.74 -15.50
C PRO A 131 9.16 -25.05 -15.44
N ASP A 132 9.51 -24.30 -16.49
CA ASP A 132 10.79 -23.59 -16.62
C ASP A 132 10.95 -22.43 -15.60
N VAL A 133 9.83 -21.88 -15.15
CA VAL A 133 9.77 -20.73 -14.21
C VAL A 133 9.40 -21.18 -12.81
N PHE A 134 8.84 -22.39 -12.65
CA PHE A 134 8.29 -22.89 -11.39
C PHE A 134 9.30 -22.88 -10.24
N GLY A 135 10.54 -23.33 -10.50
CA GLY A 135 11.59 -23.39 -9.49
C GLY A 135 11.94 -22.01 -8.91
N GLU A 136 12.12 -21.03 -9.78
CA GLU A 136 12.45 -19.66 -9.39
C GLU A 136 11.27 -18.97 -8.69
N ALA A 137 10.05 -19.15 -9.19
CA ALA A 137 8.83 -18.63 -8.57
C ALA A 137 8.59 -19.21 -7.17
N SER A 138 8.80 -20.55 -7.00
CA SER A 138 8.67 -21.20 -5.70
C SER A 138 9.73 -20.71 -4.71
N LEU A 139 10.98 -20.57 -5.14
CA LEU A 139 12.05 -20.03 -4.31
C LEU A 139 11.75 -18.60 -3.86
N TYR A 140 11.36 -17.72 -4.79
CA TYR A 140 11.01 -16.35 -4.51
C TYR A 140 9.87 -16.23 -3.48
N LEU A 141 8.75 -16.94 -3.69
CA LEU A 141 7.61 -16.92 -2.78
C LEU A 141 7.96 -17.49 -1.40
N ARG A 142 8.75 -18.56 -1.31
CA ARG A 142 9.17 -19.12 -0.03
C ARG A 142 9.99 -18.12 0.78
N ILE A 143 10.95 -17.43 0.15
CA ILE A 143 11.74 -16.40 0.80
C ILE A 143 10.83 -15.24 1.20
N TYR A 144 9.99 -14.74 0.29
CA TYR A 144 9.08 -13.62 0.53
C TYR A 144 8.14 -13.90 1.71
N PHE A 145 7.49 -15.06 1.75
CA PHE A 145 6.55 -15.39 2.83
C PHE A 145 7.25 -15.77 4.14
N ALA A 146 8.47 -16.27 4.12
CA ALA A 146 9.28 -16.41 5.33
C ALA A 146 9.57 -15.05 5.98
N GLY A 147 9.68 -13.99 5.17
CA GLY A 147 9.94 -12.62 5.61
C GLY A 147 8.72 -11.72 5.73
N VAL A 148 7.50 -12.21 5.46
CA VAL A 148 6.27 -11.39 5.45
C VAL A 148 5.99 -10.68 6.78
N THR A 149 6.54 -11.18 7.87
CA THR A 149 6.47 -10.57 9.21
C THR A 149 6.95 -9.11 9.21
N GLY A 150 8.05 -8.81 8.50
CA GLY A 150 8.55 -7.44 8.38
C GLY A 150 7.53 -6.52 7.74
N LEU A 151 6.94 -6.94 6.62
CA LEU A 151 5.89 -6.19 5.92
C LEU A 151 4.67 -5.93 6.83
N LEU A 152 4.22 -6.95 7.54
CA LEU A 152 3.06 -6.86 8.43
C LEU A 152 3.29 -5.90 9.58
N LEU A 153 4.40 -6.04 10.29
CA LEU A 153 4.75 -5.17 11.41
C LEU A 153 4.91 -3.71 10.96
N TYR A 154 5.53 -3.47 9.81
CA TYR A 154 5.62 -2.13 9.24
C TYR A 154 4.24 -1.56 8.91
N ASN A 155 3.37 -2.29 8.20
CA ASN A 155 2.06 -1.80 7.80
C ASN A 155 1.16 -1.51 9.00
N MET A 156 1.16 -2.40 10.01
CA MET A 156 0.35 -2.20 11.21
C MET A 156 0.88 -1.09 12.10
N GLY A 157 2.19 -1.05 12.32
CA GLY A 157 2.82 0.04 13.08
C GLY A 157 2.64 1.40 12.40
N SER A 158 2.75 1.46 11.07
CA SER A 158 2.42 2.66 10.29
C SER A 158 0.93 3.02 10.40
N GLY A 159 0.03 2.02 10.45
CA GLY A 159 -1.39 2.21 10.71
C GLY A 159 -1.66 2.88 12.07
N VAL A 160 -0.97 2.43 13.13
CA VAL A 160 -1.02 3.06 14.45
C VAL A 160 -0.55 4.51 14.41
N LEU A 161 0.59 4.79 13.77
CA LEU A 161 1.12 6.15 13.63
C LEU A 161 0.17 7.06 12.84
N ARG A 162 -0.41 6.56 11.74
CA ARG A 162 -1.42 7.29 10.97
C ARG A 162 -2.68 7.58 11.79
N ALA A 163 -3.13 6.64 12.60
CA ALA A 163 -4.31 6.83 13.44
C ALA A 163 -4.20 8.02 14.40
N VAL A 164 -2.99 8.29 14.90
CA VAL A 164 -2.68 9.43 15.78
C VAL A 164 -2.21 10.68 15.00
N GLY A 165 -2.32 10.66 13.66
CA GLY A 165 -2.00 11.81 12.81
C GLY A 165 -0.55 11.94 12.38
N ASP A 166 0.33 10.98 12.69
CA ASP A 166 1.73 10.99 12.26
C ASP A 166 1.90 10.24 10.93
N THR A 167 2.02 10.98 9.83
CA THR A 167 2.32 10.45 8.50
C THR A 167 3.78 10.65 8.09
N LYS A 168 4.54 11.48 8.82
CA LYS A 168 5.90 11.81 8.45
C LYS A 168 6.89 10.71 8.80
N ARG A 169 6.76 10.10 9.99
CA ARG A 169 7.65 9.00 10.39
C ARG A 169 7.51 7.79 9.45
N PRO A 170 6.30 7.28 9.14
CA PRO A 170 6.14 6.23 8.12
C PRO A 170 6.75 6.59 6.76
N LEU A 171 6.61 7.85 6.31
CA LEU A 171 7.26 8.32 5.09
C LEU A 171 8.78 8.19 5.16
N TYR A 172 9.41 8.69 6.24
CA TYR A 172 10.87 8.64 6.36
C TYR A 172 11.39 7.19 6.35
N PHE A 173 10.67 6.28 7.03
CA PHE A 173 11.04 4.87 7.02
C PHE A 173 10.88 4.25 5.64
N LEU A 174 9.80 4.57 4.93
CA LEU A 174 9.58 4.07 3.59
C LEU A 174 10.63 4.57 2.60
N VAL A 175 10.97 5.86 2.62
CA VAL A 175 12.03 6.42 1.78
C VAL A 175 13.38 5.76 2.07
N LEU A 176 13.76 5.67 3.35
CA LEU A 176 15.00 5.03 3.77
C LEU A 176 15.08 3.59 3.25
N THR A 177 14.02 2.83 3.45
CA THR A 177 14.00 1.41 3.07
C THR A 177 13.89 1.19 1.58
N SER A 178 13.24 2.10 0.84
CA SER A 178 13.24 2.06 -0.63
C SER A 178 14.66 2.25 -1.20
N VAL A 179 15.40 3.22 -0.68
CA VAL A 179 16.80 3.42 -1.07
C VAL A 179 17.66 2.21 -0.68
N LEU A 180 17.47 1.70 0.54
CA LEU A 180 18.23 0.55 1.01
C LEU A 180 17.91 -0.72 0.22
N ASN A 181 16.65 -0.95 -0.14
CA ASN A 181 16.25 -2.07 -0.99
C ASN A 181 16.98 -2.04 -2.33
N ILE A 182 16.98 -0.89 -3.03
CA ILE A 182 17.71 -0.73 -4.30
C ILE A 182 19.20 -1.05 -4.15
N ILE A 183 19.83 -0.56 -3.08
CA ILE A 183 21.25 -0.82 -2.82
C ILE A 183 21.48 -2.32 -2.57
N LEU A 184 20.64 -2.96 -1.74
CA LEU A 184 20.75 -4.38 -1.44
C LEU A 184 20.51 -5.26 -2.66
N ASP A 185 19.54 -4.89 -3.53
CA ASP A 185 19.32 -5.60 -4.79
C ASP A 185 20.57 -5.61 -5.66
N LEU A 186 21.18 -4.45 -5.87
CA LEU A 186 22.40 -4.34 -6.66
C LEU A 186 23.55 -5.15 -6.02
N ILE A 187 23.70 -5.10 -4.70
CA ILE A 187 24.75 -5.86 -4.00
C ILE A 187 24.50 -7.37 -4.13
N PHE A 188 23.29 -7.86 -3.83
CA PHE A 188 23.01 -9.29 -3.84
C PHE A 188 22.98 -9.88 -5.24
N VAL A 189 22.52 -9.12 -6.24
CA VAL A 189 22.47 -9.59 -7.61
C VAL A 189 23.83 -9.45 -8.30
N LEU A 190 24.53 -8.31 -8.20
CA LEU A 190 25.76 -8.05 -8.94
C LEU A 190 27.01 -8.56 -8.25
N GLN A 191 27.11 -8.40 -6.92
CA GLN A 191 28.31 -8.81 -6.18
C GLN A 191 28.25 -10.27 -5.72
N PHE A 192 27.10 -10.69 -5.16
CA PHE A 192 26.94 -12.03 -4.63
C PHE A 192 26.35 -13.03 -5.62
N HIS A 193 25.92 -12.59 -6.80
CA HIS A 193 25.33 -13.41 -7.87
C HIS A 193 24.20 -14.34 -7.38
N MET A 194 23.38 -13.84 -6.43
CA MET A 194 22.31 -14.63 -5.81
C MET A 194 21.06 -14.79 -6.69
N GLY A 195 21.04 -14.16 -7.88
CA GLY A 195 19.90 -14.23 -8.80
C GLY A 195 18.59 -13.75 -8.13
N ILE A 196 17.49 -14.45 -8.40
CA ILE A 196 16.16 -14.10 -7.87
C ILE A 196 16.08 -14.16 -6.33
N ALA A 197 16.85 -15.05 -5.70
CA ALA A 197 16.91 -15.11 -4.25
C ALA A 197 17.49 -13.83 -3.64
N GLY A 198 18.47 -13.19 -4.32
CA GLY A 198 19.05 -11.92 -3.90
C GLY A 198 18.01 -10.82 -3.79
N VAL A 199 17.16 -10.67 -4.82
CA VAL A 199 16.07 -9.70 -4.83
C VAL A 199 15.05 -9.97 -3.71
N ALA A 200 14.66 -11.24 -3.51
CA ALA A 200 13.76 -11.60 -2.43
C ALA A 200 14.36 -11.27 -1.05
N TYR A 201 15.63 -11.56 -0.81
CA TYR A 201 16.32 -11.23 0.45
C TYR A 201 16.47 -9.73 0.65
N ALA A 202 16.76 -8.95 -0.40
CA ALA A 202 16.86 -7.51 -0.32
C ALA A 202 15.53 -6.87 0.11
N THR A 203 14.44 -7.31 -0.52
CA THR A 203 13.08 -6.87 -0.17
C THR A 203 12.74 -7.18 1.29
N ILE A 204 13.00 -8.40 1.76
CA ILE A 204 12.71 -8.79 3.14
C ILE A 204 13.55 -8.00 4.13
N LEU A 205 14.84 -7.85 3.91
CA LEU A 205 15.73 -7.10 4.79
C LEU A 205 15.29 -5.63 4.90
N ALA A 206 14.96 -5.00 3.78
CA ALA A 206 14.43 -3.63 3.77
C ALA A 206 13.13 -3.53 4.58
N GLN A 207 12.22 -4.50 4.44
CA GLN A 207 10.97 -4.54 5.20
C GLN A 207 11.20 -4.76 6.70
N PHE A 208 12.14 -5.63 7.10
CA PHE A 208 12.50 -5.80 8.51
C PHE A 208 13.11 -4.55 9.12
N ILE A 209 13.91 -3.79 8.38
CA ILE A 209 14.49 -2.52 8.83
C ILE A 209 13.36 -1.49 9.02
N SER A 210 12.40 -1.39 8.08
CA SER A 210 11.20 -0.56 8.24
C SER A 210 10.40 -0.93 9.48
N ALA A 211 10.17 -2.23 9.67
CA ALA A 211 9.45 -2.76 10.82
C ALA A 211 10.16 -2.41 12.13
N ALA A 212 11.48 -2.66 12.19
CA ALA A 212 12.29 -2.35 13.37
C ALA A 212 12.29 -0.85 13.69
N ALA A 213 12.40 0.02 12.68
CA ALA A 213 12.33 1.46 12.85
C ALA A 213 10.96 1.91 13.38
N THR A 214 9.89 1.37 12.80
CA THR A 214 8.51 1.67 13.23
C THR A 214 8.25 1.17 14.65
N MET A 215 8.64 -0.06 14.96
CA MET A 215 8.52 -0.63 16.31
C MET A 215 9.36 0.12 17.34
N ALA A 216 10.58 0.54 16.98
CA ALA A 216 11.41 1.34 17.87
C ALA A 216 10.75 2.67 18.22
N VAL A 217 10.03 3.30 17.30
CA VAL A 217 9.24 4.52 17.58
C VAL A 217 8.09 4.21 18.53
N LEU A 218 7.30 3.16 18.25
CA LEU A 218 6.15 2.79 19.08
C LEU A 218 6.55 2.40 20.51
N ILE A 219 7.72 1.74 20.68
CA ILE A 219 8.21 1.31 22.01
C ILE A 219 8.85 2.46 22.79
N ARG A 220 9.55 3.38 22.09
CA ARG A 220 10.32 4.45 22.75
C ARG A 220 9.55 5.76 22.93
N THR A 221 8.35 5.85 22.40
CA THR A 221 7.53 7.06 22.59
C THR A 221 7.00 7.11 24.01
N ASP A 222 6.97 8.32 24.59
CA ASP A 222 6.32 8.60 25.87
C ASP A 222 4.84 8.99 25.69
N ASP A 223 4.35 8.96 24.44
CA ASP A 223 2.97 9.31 24.10
C ASP A 223 1.99 8.18 24.47
N ILE A 224 0.70 8.53 24.48
CA ILE A 224 -0.43 7.65 24.85
C ILE A 224 -0.59 6.40 23.98
N TYR A 225 0.05 6.35 22.81
CA TYR A 225 0.07 5.19 21.89
C TYR A 225 1.35 4.33 22.04
N CYS A 226 2.10 4.51 23.13
CA CYS A 226 3.26 3.68 23.45
C CYS A 226 2.88 2.21 23.47
N PHE A 227 3.64 1.39 22.74
CA PHE A 227 3.51 -0.07 22.73
C PHE A 227 4.50 -0.69 23.74
N ARG A 228 4.01 -1.55 24.62
CA ARG A 228 4.83 -2.26 25.60
C ARG A 228 4.68 -3.77 25.42
N LEU A 229 5.77 -4.45 25.14
CA LEU A 229 5.77 -5.91 24.96
C LEU A 229 5.24 -6.68 26.18
N GLY A 230 5.40 -6.10 27.40
CA GLY A 230 4.94 -6.71 28.65
C GLY A 230 3.42 -6.64 28.88
N ASP A 231 2.74 -5.70 28.19
CA ASP A 231 1.32 -5.42 28.38
C ASP A 231 0.48 -6.00 27.22
N LEU A 232 1.09 -6.82 26.34
CA LEU A 232 0.41 -7.47 25.21
C LEU A 232 -0.86 -8.16 25.68
N CYS A 233 -1.99 -7.66 25.23
CA CYS A 233 -3.30 -8.26 25.52
C CYS A 233 -4.14 -8.33 24.24
N LEU A 234 -4.95 -9.38 24.14
CA LEU A 234 -5.92 -9.54 23.07
C LEU A 234 -7.31 -9.25 23.62
N ASP A 235 -7.80 -8.03 23.42
CA ASP A 235 -9.17 -7.66 23.76
C ASP A 235 -10.11 -8.04 22.62
N TRP A 236 -10.92 -9.08 22.84
CA TRP A 236 -11.85 -9.60 21.82
C TRP A 236 -12.90 -8.58 21.38
N GLY A 237 -13.30 -7.65 22.26
CA GLY A 237 -14.24 -6.58 21.90
C GLY A 237 -13.62 -5.63 20.89
N ILE A 238 -12.41 -5.14 21.17
CA ILE A 238 -11.66 -4.24 20.27
C ILE A 238 -11.27 -4.98 18.99
N LEU A 239 -10.82 -6.22 19.08
CA LEU A 239 -10.49 -7.02 17.91
C LEU A 239 -11.69 -7.20 16.97
N LYS A 240 -12.88 -7.45 17.53
CA LYS A 240 -14.13 -7.52 16.76
C LYS A 240 -14.44 -6.19 16.07
N GLU A 241 -14.26 -5.04 16.74
CA GLU A 241 -14.44 -3.73 16.12
C GLU A 241 -13.47 -3.55 14.93
N ILE A 242 -12.19 -3.90 15.11
CA ILE A 242 -11.16 -3.84 14.04
C ILE A 242 -11.57 -4.72 12.85
N PHE A 243 -12.01 -5.95 13.09
CA PHE A 243 -12.44 -6.86 12.03
C PHE A 243 -13.73 -6.39 11.34
N CYS A 244 -14.69 -5.81 12.07
CA CYS A 244 -15.93 -5.30 11.48
C CYS A 244 -15.68 -4.18 10.47
N VAL A 245 -14.61 -3.39 10.63
CA VAL A 245 -14.21 -2.33 9.69
C VAL A 245 -13.21 -2.88 8.66
N GLY A 246 -12.22 -3.63 9.12
CA GLY A 246 -11.09 -4.08 8.30
C GLY A 246 -11.46 -5.17 7.30
N LEU A 247 -12.32 -6.14 7.69
CA LEU A 247 -12.69 -7.24 6.81
C LEU A 247 -13.49 -6.79 5.57
N PRO A 248 -14.52 -5.93 5.69
CA PRO A 248 -15.17 -5.36 4.50
C PRO A 248 -14.21 -4.61 3.58
N ALA A 249 -13.28 -3.82 4.14
CA ALA A 249 -12.27 -3.09 3.37
C ALA A 249 -11.31 -4.06 2.64
N ALA A 250 -10.90 -5.15 3.29
CA ALA A 250 -10.09 -6.20 2.69
C ALA A 250 -10.84 -6.89 1.54
N ILE A 251 -12.10 -7.28 1.76
CA ILE A 251 -12.94 -7.92 0.75
C ILE A 251 -13.14 -6.97 -0.46
N GLN A 252 -13.41 -5.70 -0.23
CA GLN A 252 -13.52 -4.70 -1.29
C GLN A 252 -12.26 -4.65 -2.15
N SER A 253 -11.09 -4.62 -1.53
CA SER A 253 -9.80 -4.60 -2.24
C SER A 253 -9.58 -5.87 -3.07
N VAL A 254 -9.95 -7.03 -2.53
CA VAL A 254 -9.88 -8.31 -3.24
C VAL A 254 -10.84 -8.34 -4.44
N ILE A 255 -12.08 -7.88 -4.28
CA ILE A 255 -13.07 -7.81 -5.36
C ILE A 255 -12.57 -6.89 -6.49
N THR A 256 -12.03 -5.72 -6.14
CA THR A 256 -11.46 -4.79 -7.13
C THR A 256 -10.31 -5.44 -7.90
N SER A 257 -9.40 -6.12 -7.20
CA SER A 257 -8.30 -6.84 -7.84
C SER A 257 -8.78 -7.96 -8.77
N PHE A 258 -9.81 -8.70 -8.34
CA PHE A 258 -10.41 -9.75 -9.15
C PHE A 258 -11.06 -9.19 -10.40
N SER A 259 -11.78 -8.06 -10.31
CA SER A 259 -12.36 -7.35 -11.45
C SER A 259 -11.28 -6.95 -12.46
N ASN A 260 -10.14 -6.45 -12.01
CA ASN A 260 -9.02 -6.09 -12.88
C ASN A 260 -8.48 -7.29 -13.67
N ILE A 261 -8.52 -8.51 -13.10
CA ILE A 261 -8.12 -9.73 -13.80
C ILE A 261 -9.06 -10.04 -14.96
N PHE A 262 -10.37 -9.88 -14.76
CA PHE A 262 -11.34 -10.07 -15.86
C PHE A 262 -11.14 -9.05 -16.97
N VAL A 263 -10.95 -7.78 -16.62
CA VAL A 263 -10.65 -6.74 -17.60
C VAL A 263 -9.37 -7.09 -18.38
N GLN A 264 -8.31 -7.48 -17.70
CA GLN A 264 -7.05 -7.89 -18.35
C GLN A 264 -7.25 -9.10 -19.26
N SER A 265 -8.01 -10.10 -18.84
CA SER A 265 -8.32 -11.27 -19.65
C SER A 265 -9.08 -10.91 -20.94
N TYR A 266 -10.01 -9.95 -20.84
CA TYR A 266 -10.75 -9.44 -21.99
C TYR A 266 -9.84 -8.64 -22.94
N ILE A 267 -8.97 -7.80 -22.42
CA ILE A 267 -7.97 -7.04 -23.21
C ILE A 267 -7.03 -7.99 -23.97
N ASN A 268 -6.63 -9.09 -23.37
CA ASN A 268 -5.77 -10.08 -24.01
C ASN A 268 -6.38 -10.68 -25.28
N PHE A 269 -7.70 -10.69 -25.40
CA PHE A 269 -8.40 -11.16 -26.58
C PHE A 269 -8.15 -10.27 -27.83
N PHE A 270 -7.87 -8.98 -27.63
CA PHE A 270 -7.66 -8.03 -28.75
C PHE A 270 -6.24 -8.03 -29.32
N GLY A 271 -5.35 -8.84 -28.78
CA GLY A 271 -4.01 -9.05 -29.32
C GLY A 271 -2.91 -8.16 -28.72
N PRO A 272 -1.65 -8.37 -29.17
CA PRO A 272 -0.46 -7.81 -28.49
C PRO A 272 -0.40 -6.27 -28.47
N THR A 273 -0.83 -5.60 -29.52
CA THR A 273 -0.79 -4.14 -29.62
C THR A 273 -1.72 -3.49 -28.58
N THR A 274 -2.94 -4.00 -28.46
CA THR A 274 -3.92 -3.53 -27.44
C THR A 274 -3.44 -3.84 -26.03
N MET A 275 -2.83 -5.02 -25.82
CA MET A 275 -2.23 -5.38 -24.53
C MET A 275 -1.11 -4.41 -24.14
N ALA A 276 -0.25 -4.03 -25.08
CA ALA A 276 0.84 -3.08 -24.83
C ALA A 276 0.29 -1.67 -24.51
N GLY A 277 -0.70 -1.19 -25.27
CA GLY A 277 -1.38 0.08 -25.01
C GLY A 277 -2.05 0.10 -23.63
N TRP A 278 -2.75 -0.97 -23.26
CA TRP A 278 -3.34 -1.14 -21.93
C TRP A 278 -2.30 -1.14 -20.82
N GLY A 279 -1.14 -1.78 -21.05
CA GLY A 279 -0.04 -1.80 -20.09
C GLY A 279 0.53 -0.39 -19.84
N CYS A 280 0.71 0.42 -20.88
CA CYS A 280 1.13 1.82 -20.77
C CYS A 280 0.08 2.66 -20.03
N TYR A 281 -1.19 2.50 -20.41
CA TYR A 281 -2.31 3.16 -19.76
C TYR A 281 -2.36 2.85 -18.23
N ASN A 282 -2.27 1.58 -17.84
CA ASN A 282 -2.29 1.19 -16.43
C ASN A 282 -1.17 1.86 -15.60
N LYS A 283 0.01 2.07 -16.19
CA LYS A 283 1.09 2.80 -15.50
C LYS A 283 0.70 4.26 -15.25
N ILE A 284 0.08 4.91 -16.23
CA ILE A 284 -0.41 6.29 -16.10
C ILE A 284 -1.52 6.36 -15.07
N ASP A 285 -2.50 5.44 -15.15
CA ASP A 285 -3.63 5.35 -14.21
C ASP A 285 -3.17 5.20 -12.76
N GLN A 286 -2.15 4.38 -12.50
CA GLN A 286 -1.58 4.25 -11.16
C GLN A 286 -1.09 5.61 -10.61
N PHE A 287 -0.46 6.46 -11.42
CA PHE A 287 -0.04 7.80 -10.98
C PHE A 287 -1.24 8.70 -10.67
N VAL A 288 -2.32 8.63 -11.46
CA VAL A 288 -3.56 9.40 -11.22
C VAL A 288 -4.23 8.96 -9.92
N MET A 289 -4.18 7.68 -9.61
CA MET A 289 -4.81 7.11 -8.42
C MET A 289 -4.06 7.37 -7.10
N LEU A 290 -2.76 7.69 -7.13
CA LEU A 290 -1.98 7.95 -5.91
C LEU A 290 -2.54 9.08 -5.03
N PRO A 291 -2.88 10.27 -5.56
CA PRO A 291 -3.50 11.33 -4.77
C PRO A 291 -4.86 10.92 -4.18
N VAL A 292 -5.68 10.20 -4.96
CA VAL A 292 -7.01 9.73 -4.52
C VAL A 292 -6.87 8.79 -3.34
N GLN A 293 -6.00 7.78 -3.43
CA GLN A 293 -5.74 6.83 -2.35
C GLN A 293 -5.19 7.52 -1.09
N SER A 294 -4.28 8.48 -1.28
CA SER A 294 -3.69 9.25 -0.17
C SER A 294 -4.73 10.13 0.51
N MET A 295 -5.63 10.75 -0.26
CA MET A 295 -6.71 11.56 0.28
C MET A 295 -7.78 10.70 0.98
N ALA A 296 -8.12 9.53 0.44
CA ALA A 296 -9.03 8.58 1.07
C ALA A 296 -8.49 8.13 2.44
N MET A 297 -7.19 7.86 2.53
CA MET A 297 -6.54 7.50 3.79
C MET A 297 -6.53 8.67 4.79
N ALA A 298 -6.31 9.91 4.32
CA ALA A 298 -6.42 11.12 5.13
C ALA A 298 -7.85 11.33 5.66
N SER A 299 -8.85 11.16 4.79
CA SER A 299 -10.28 11.24 5.15
C SER A 299 -10.64 10.19 6.20
N THR A 300 -10.18 8.94 6.03
CA THR A 300 -10.43 7.85 6.97
C THR A 300 -9.94 8.21 8.39
N THR A 301 -8.71 8.72 8.52
CA THR A 301 -8.17 9.12 9.83
C THR A 301 -8.90 10.35 10.38
N PHE A 302 -9.18 11.34 9.52
CA PHE A 302 -9.90 12.55 9.91
C PHE A 302 -11.30 12.23 10.46
N VAL A 303 -12.06 11.42 9.73
CA VAL A 303 -13.42 11.01 10.14
C VAL A 303 -13.35 10.19 11.43
N ALA A 304 -12.44 9.21 11.52
CA ALA A 304 -12.30 8.38 12.73
C ALA A 304 -12.04 9.22 13.99
N GLN A 305 -11.13 10.19 13.93
CA GLN A 305 -10.83 11.08 15.07
C GLN A 305 -12.02 11.98 15.41
N ASN A 306 -12.71 12.54 14.41
CA ASN A 306 -13.84 13.46 14.66
C ASN A 306 -15.08 12.73 15.18
N VAL A 307 -15.40 11.55 14.67
CA VAL A 307 -16.46 10.68 15.22
C VAL A 307 -16.12 10.27 16.66
N GLY A 308 -14.86 9.91 16.94
CA GLY A 308 -14.41 9.63 18.30
C GLY A 308 -14.61 10.83 19.23
N ALA A 309 -14.35 12.05 18.77
CA ALA A 309 -14.56 13.30 19.50
C ALA A 309 -16.04 13.76 19.56
N GLN A 310 -16.98 12.97 19.05
CA GLN A 310 -18.41 13.31 18.93
C GLN A 310 -18.67 14.61 18.11
N LYS A 311 -17.82 14.85 17.11
CA LYS A 311 -17.91 16.00 16.19
C LYS A 311 -18.45 15.57 14.82
N ASP A 312 -19.65 14.98 14.80
CA ASP A 312 -20.21 14.34 13.60
C ASP A 312 -20.34 15.32 12.42
N LYS A 313 -20.81 16.55 12.66
CA LYS A 313 -20.88 17.59 11.62
C LYS A 313 -19.52 17.86 10.97
N ARG A 314 -18.46 17.89 11.79
CA ARG A 314 -17.11 18.12 11.29
C ARG A 314 -16.59 16.89 10.53
N ALA A 315 -16.98 15.68 10.91
CA ALA A 315 -16.68 14.47 10.17
C ALA A 315 -17.33 14.50 8.77
N ASP A 316 -18.62 14.91 8.68
CA ASP A 316 -19.34 15.07 7.41
C ASP A 316 -18.69 16.15 6.53
N GLU A 317 -18.40 17.33 7.09
CA GLU A 317 -17.69 18.41 6.39
C GLU A 317 -16.31 17.96 5.89
N GLY A 318 -15.61 17.14 6.66
CA GLY A 318 -14.33 16.54 6.27
C GLY A 318 -14.46 15.58 5.12
N THR A 319 -15.49 14.75 5.12
CA THR A 319 -15.80 13.83 4.02
C THR A 319 -16.08 14.59 2.74
N VAL A 320 -16.96 15.58 2.77
CA VAL A 320 -17.26 16.43 1.61
C VAL A 320 -16.01 17.17 1.12
N SER A 321 -15.24 17.75 2.04
CA SER A 321 -13.99 18.45 1.69
C SER A 321 -12.97 17.51 1.04
N SER A 322 -12.85 16.27 1.51
CA SER A 322 -11.93 15.29 0.93
C SER A 322 -12.34 14.88 -0.49
N ILE A 323 -13.65 14.75 -0.74
CA ILE A 323 -14.19 14.48 -2.08
C ILE A 323 -13.89 15.65 -3.02
N ILE A 324 -14.22 16.89 -2.62
CA ILE A 324 -13.96 18.07 -3.43
C ILE A 324 -12.48 18.24 -3.75
N LEU A 325 -11.60 18.05 -2.76
CA LEU A 325 -10.15 18.12 -2.96
C LEU A 325 -9.65 17.02 -3.91
N SER A 326 -10.13 15.78 -3.74
CA SER A 326 -9.78 14.67 -4.62
C SER A 326 -10.20 14.94 -6.05
N LEU A 327 -11.44 15.42 -6.26
CA LEU A 327 -11.97 15.81 -7.56
C LEU A 327 -11.16 16.92 -8.21
N GLY A 328 -10.82 17.96 -7.43
CA GLY A 328 -9.99 19.06 -7.92
C GLY A 328 -8.61 18.58 -8.37
N ILE A 329 -7.95 17.73 -7.57
CA ILE A 329 -6.63 17.17 -7.90
C ILE A 329 -6.71 16.27 -9.13
N VAL A 330 -7.67 15.35 -9.16
CA VAL A 330 -7.87 14.45 -10.31
C VAL A 330 -8.21 15.25 -11.56
N GLY A 331 -9.11 16.22 -11.47
CA GLY A 331 -9.47 17.08 -12.60
C GLY A 331 -8.27 17.81 -13.20
N VAL A 332 -7.39 18.35 -12.36
CA VAL A 332 -6.14 18.98 -12.85
C VAL A 332 -5.22 17.95 -13.51
N ILE A 333 -4.97 16.81 -12.86
CA ILE A 333 -4.09 15.77 -13.41
C ILE A 333 -4.66 15.23 -14.73
N THR A 334 -5.95 14.92 -14.78
CA THR A 334 -6.61 14.41 -15.98
C THR A 334 -6.58 15.41 -17.12
N THR A 335 -6.83 16.69 -16.83
CA THR A 335 -6.72 17.76 -17.85
C THR A 335 -5.30 17.83 -18.41
N LEU A 336 -4.29 17.78 -17.55
CA LEU A 336 -2.89 17.76 -17.99
C LEU A 336 -2.58 16.48 -18.81
N LEU A 337 -3.10 15.33 -18.40
CA LEU A 337 -2.89 14.08 -19.14
C LEU A 337 -3.56 14.11 -20.51
N VAL A 338 -4.76 14.64 -20.64
CA VAL A 338 -5.45 14.76 -21.95
C VAL A 338 -4.67 15.75 -22.85
N LEU A 339 -4.25 16.88 -22.32
CA LEU A 339 -3.48 17.86 -23.10
C LEU A 339 -2.10 17.35 -23.55
N PHE A 340 -1.50 16.44 -22.78
CA PHE A 340 -0.17 15.89 -23.03
C PHE A 340 -0.15 14.36 -23.23
N ALA A 341 -1.29 13.74 -23.59
CA ALA A 341 -1.44 12.29 -23.70
C ALA A 341 -0.43 11.67 -24.67
N ASP A 342 -0.28 12.25 -25.86
CA ASP A 342 0.69 11.82 -26.87
C ASP A 342 2.13 11.87 -26.32
N THR A 343 2.50 12.97 -25.67
CA THR A 343 3.83 13.15 -25.09
C THR A 343 4.08 12.18 -23.94
N ALA A 344 3.08 11.94 -23.09
CA ALA A 344 3.18 11.02 -21.98
C ALA A 344 3.34 9.56 -22.44
N LEU A 345 2.60 9.14 -23.47
CA LEU A 345 2.72 7.81 -24.03
C LEU A 345 4.05 7.60 -24.77
N ARG A 346 4.55 8.63 -25.46
CA ARG A 346 5.88 8.59 -26.12
C ARG A 346 7.05 8.41 -25.16
N LEU A 347 6.88 8.68 -23.87
CA LEU A 347 7.87 8.34 -22.85
C LEU A 347 8.00 6.83 -22.60
N PHE A 348 6.94 6.06 -22.93
CA PHE A 348 6.90 4.61 -22.68
C PHE A 348 7.10 3.77 -23.94
N THR A 349 6.75 4.30 -25.12
CA THR A 349 6.84 3.56 -26.38
C THR A 349 7.06 4.50 -27.57
N SER A 350 7.76 4.00 -28.59
CA SER A 350 7.92 4.67 -29.88
C SER A 350 6.99 4.08 -30.97
N ASP A 351 6.18 3.08 -30.62
CA ASP A 351 5.25 2.42 -31.57
C ASP A 351 3.96 3.25 -31.68
N GLU A 352 3.72 3.81 -32.87
CA GLU A 352 2.55 4.65 -33.14
C GLU A 352 1.21 3.90 -32.99
N GLY A 353 1.16 2.60 -33.30
CA GLY A 353 -0.04 1.79 -33.09
C GLY A 353 -0.40 1.63 -31.62
N VAL A 354 0.59 1.50 -30.76
CA VAL A 354 0.44 1.44 -29.31
C VAL A 354 0.02 2.80 -28.74
N ILE A 355 0.61 3.89 -29.27
CA ILE A 355 0.28 5.26 -28.84
C ILE A 355 -1.17 5.59 -29.17
N LEU A 356 -1.61 5.34 -30.40
CA LEU A 356 -3.02 5.56 -30.82
C LEU A 356 -4.00 4.78 -29.95
N SER A 357 -3.75 3.49 -29.71
CA SER A 357 -4.60 2.66 -28.85
C SER A 357 -4.62 3.15 -27.39
N GLY A 358 -3.55 3.78 -26.91
CA GLY A 358 -3.46 4.35 -25.58
C GLY A 358 -4.16 5.70 -25.45
N VAL A 359 -4.11 6.55 -26.49
CA VAL A 359 -4.80 7.85 -26.53
C VAL A 359 -6.32 7.67 -26.52
N ASP A 360 -6.87 6.82 -27.40
CA ASP A 360 -8.31 6.52 -27.44
C ASP A 360 -8.84 6.09 -26.09
N ARG A 361 -8.08 5.26 -25.37
CA ARG A 361 -8.44 4.81 -24.01
C ARG A 361 -8.34 5.89 -22.93
N SER A 362 -7.39 6.82 -23.04
CA SER A 362 -7.28 7.91 -22.10
C SER A 362 -8.47 8.87 -22.17
N GLU A 363 -9.05 9.04 -23.35
CA GLU A 363 -10.27 9.84 -23.57
C GLU A 363 -11.53 9.14 -23.05
N GLU A 364 -11.67 7.82 -23.25
CA GLU A 364 -12.77 7.02 -22.68
C GLU A 364 -12.76 7.05 -21.13
N HIS A 365 -11.60 6.89 -20.50
CA HIS A 365 -11.51 6.86 -19.05
C HIS A 365 -11.81 8.21 -18.41
N THR A 366 -11.51 9.30 -19.12
CA THR A 366 -11.88 10.66 -18.66
C THR A 366 -13.40 10.79 -18.55
N SER A 367 -14.16 10.21 -19.49
CA SER A 367 -15.61 10.19 -19.45
C SER A 367 -16.18 9.23 -18.40
N GLU A 368 -15.52 8.09 -18.13
CA GLU A 368 -15.92 7.14 -17.07
C GLU A 368 -15.63 7.67 -15.65
N LEU A 369 -14.50 8.35 -15.43
CA LEU A 369 -14.21 8.98 -14.14
C LEU A 369 -15.23 10.08 -13.82
N GLN A 370 -15.64 10.86 -14.82
CA GLN A 370 -16.70 11.84 -14.65
C GLN A 370 -18.04 11.18 -14.27
N SER A 371 -18.39 10.05 -14.87
CA SER A 371 -19.63 9.34 -14.57
C SER A 371 -19.62 8.61 -13.22
N ARG A 372 -18.46 8.18 -12.70
CA ARG A 372 -18.32 7.55 -11.36
C ARG A 372 -18.40 8.55 -10.21
N VAL A 373 -18.26 9.83 -10.50
CA VAL A 373 -18.33 10.91 -9.52
C VAL A 373 -19.77 11.40 -9.32
N GLU A 374 -20.66 11.09 -10.25
CA GLU A 374 -22.09 11.48 -10.16
C GLU A 374 -22.96 10.46 -9.39
N ILE A 375 -22.36 9.37 -8.83
CA ILE A 375 -23.03 8.39 -7.95
C ILE A 375 -22.44 8.48 -6.55
#